data_87acfe9092d7cedcbf6d2301c8c407cb
#
_entry.id   87acfe9092d7cedcbf6d2301c8c407cb
#
_cell.length_a   1.000
_cell.length_b   1.000
_cell.length_c   1.000
_cell.angle_alpha   90.00
_cell.angle_beta   90.00
_cell.angle_gamma   90.00
#
_symmetry.space_group_name_H-M   'P 1'
#
loop_
_entity.id
_entity.type
_entity.pdbx_description
1 polymer ?
#
loop_
_entity_poly.entity_id
_entity_poly.type
_entity_poly.pdbx_seq_one_letter_code
_entity_poly.pdbx_strand_id
1 'polypeptide(L)'
;MGFWQQILESRQIFLKIVHKFKLNSIKGFLSLFLVGVSLSVAIAACSGNGASDSSTSTDAGGSTAKPVSANNQDVRLTLVSFAVTKAAHDAIIPKFVEQWKKEHNQNVSFEQSYGGSGSQTRAVIDGLEADVVHLALGLDVDKIQKAGLISPGWEKEFPNNGVVSKSVAALITRSGNPKGLKTWADLAKDDVKLITADPKTSGIARWNFLALWNSAMKTGGGEQKALDFVTKVYKNVPILTKDAREATDIFAKRGQGDALINYENEIILAQQKGEKLDYIIPDVNISIDNPIAIVDKNVDKHKNREVAEGFVKYLYTPEAQQEFAKVGFRPVEETPQTKELASKYPKIKNLGTVQDYGGWDSIQKKFFEDGATFDKIQAKK
;
A
#
# COMPACT_ATOMS: atom_id res chain seq x y z
N MET A 1 11.62 -5.67 -56.83
CA MET A 1 11.93 -4.25 -56.44
C MET A 1 10.79 -3.57 -55.62
N GLY A 2 9.93 -4.24 -54.96
CA GLY A 2 8.74 -3.62 -54.30
C GLY A 2 8.79 -3.51 -52.77
N PHE A 3 9.50 -4.40 -52.07
CA PHE A 3 9.38 -4.47 -50.60
C PHE A 3 10.23 -3.41 -49.86
N TRP A 4 11.40 -3.09 -50.35
CA TRP A 4 12.27 -2.10 -49.73
C TRP A 4 11.82 -0.64 -49.95
N GLN A 5 11.10 -0.36 -51.04
CA GLN A 5 10.53 0.98 -51.27
C GLN A 5 9.37 1.30 -50.34
N GLN A 6 8.52 0.32 -49.97
CA GLN A 6 7.44 0.54 -49.01
C GLN A 6 7.94 0.80 -47.59
N ILE A 7 9.08 0.19 -47.19
CA ILE A 7 9.71 0.43 -45.88
C ILE A 7 10.30 1.84 -45.81
N LEU A 8 10.87 2.34 -46.88
CA LEU A 8 11.43 3.71 -46.94
C LEU A 8 10.36 4.78 -46.88
N GLU A 9 9.23 4.58 -47.54
CA GLU A 9 8.09 5.50 -47.51
C GLU A 9 7.42 5.56 -46.15
N SER A 10 7.24 4.42 -45.49
CA SER A 10 6.69 4.39 -44.15
C SER A 10 7.60 5.05 -43.10
N ARG A 11 8.92 4.97 -43.25
CA ARG A 11 9.88 5.69 -42.38
C ARG A 11 9.83 7.21 -42.59
N GLN A 12 9.64 7.67 -43.81
CA GLN A 12 9.50 9.12 -44.08
C GLN A 12 8.19 9.69 -43.55
N ILE A 13 7.10 8.94 -43.59
CA ILE A 13 5.81 9.32 -43.02
C ILE A 13 5.90 9.41 -41.49
N PHE A 14 6.55 8.44 -40.85
CA PHE A 14 6.74 8.43 -39.39
C PHE A 14 7.59 9.61 -38.91
N LEU A 15 8.68 9.95 -39.62
CA LEU A 15 9.52 11.11 -39.30
C LEU A 15 8.79 12.45 -39.48
N LYS A 16 7.90 12.57 -40.46
CA LYS A 16 7.07 13.79 -40.66
C LYS A 16 6.01 13.95 -39.55
N ILE A 17 5.45 12.83 -39.01
CA ILE A 17 4.48 12.87 -37.94
C ILE A 17 5.16 13.25 -36.61
N VAL A 18 6.34 12.69 -36.32
CA VAL A 18 7.10 13.01 -35.10
C VAL A 18 7.58 14.46 -35.08
N HIS A 19 7.99 14.99 -36.27
CA HIS A 19 8.40 16.40 -36.39
C HIS A 19 7.24 17.39 -36.20
N LYS A 20 6.03 17.03 -36.68
CA LYS A 20 4.82 17.85 -36.53
C LYS A 20 4.31 17.88 -35.08
N PHE A 21 4.47 16.78 -34.31
CA PHE A 21 4.15 16.73 -32.88
C PHE A 21 5.13 17.55 -32.02
N LYS A 22 6.43 17.55 -32.34
CA LYS A 22 7.42 18.35 -31.60
C LYS A 22 7.25 19.86 -31.79
N LEU A 23 6.83 20.33 -32.99
CA LEU A 23 6.63 21.77 -33.24
C LEU A 23 5.36 22.34 -32.59
N ASN A 24 4.31 21.53 -32.41
CA ASN A 24 3.08 21.99 -31.74
C ASN A 24 3.20 22.06 -30.22
N SER A 25 4.09 21.25 -29.62
CA SER A 25 4.35 21.29 -28.17
C SER A 25 5.15 22.56 -27.76
N ILE A 26 6.03 23.05 -28.62
CA ILE A 26 6.87 24.24 -28.32
C ILE A 26 6.08 25.55 -28.45
N LYS A 27 5.08 25.62 -29.33
CA LYS A 27 4.25 26.80 -29.46
C LYS A 27 3.23 27.01 -28.36
N GLY A 28 2.81 25.92 -27.65
CA GLY A 28 1.94 26.00 -26.49
C GLY A 28 2.65 26.50 -25.23
N PHE A 29 3.95 26.27 -25.10
CA PHE A 29 4.71 26.64 -23.87
C PHE A 29 5.16 28.12 -23.88
N LEU A 30 5.29 28.78 -25.05
CA LEU A 30 5.68 30.20 -25.13
C LEU A 30 4.50 31.17 -24.93
N SER A 31 3.25 30.71 -25.02
CA SER A 31 2.07 31.56 -24.85
C SER A 31 1.63 31.72 -23.37
N LEU A 32 2.14 30.88 -22.44
CA LEU A 32 1.78 30.98 -21.02
C LEU A 32 2.76 31.83 -20.19
N PHE A 33 3.88 32.30 -20.74
CA PHE A 33 4.90 33.06 -19.99
C PHE A 33 4.77 34.59 -20.13
N LEU A 34 3.80 35.11 -20.86
CA LEU A 34 3.65 36.55 -21.18
C LEU A 34 2.46 37.26 -20.46
N VAL A 35 1.75 36.61 -19.55
CA VAL A 35 0.61 37.22 -18.81
C VAL A 35 0.89 37.40 -17.33
N GLY A 36 2.09 37.08 -16.85
CA GLY A 36 2.44 37.05 -15.40
C GLY A 36 3.23 38.23 -14.85
N VAL A 37 3.45 39.32 -15.59
CA VAL A 37 4.25 40.47 -15.09
C VAL A 37 3.49 41.78 -15.33
N SER A 38 2.50 42.05 -14.51
CA SER A 38 2.01 43.43 -14.26
C SER A 38 0.90 43.36 -13.19
N LEU A 39 1.26 43.40 -11.93
CA LEU A 39 0.54 44.08 -10.84
C LEU A 39 1.30 43.96 -9.54
N SER A 40 2.22 44.86 -9.30
CA SER A 40 2.79 45.09 -7.98
C SER A 40 3.39 46.51 -7.96
N VAL A 41 2.60 47.53 -7.65
CA VAL A 41 3.08 48.77 -7.02
C VAL A 41 1.90 49.48 -6.33
N ALA A 42 2.23 50.03 -5.16
CA ALA A 42 1.48 50.94 -4.32
C ALA A 42 0.48 50.32 -3.30
N ILE A 43 0.83 50.35 -2.01
CA ILE A 43 0.55 51.51 -1.16
C ILE A 43 1.52 51.47 0.04
N ALA A 44 2.30 52.54 0.17
CA ALA A 44 3.03 52.89 1.39
C ALA A 44 2.34 54.06 2.09
N ALA A 45 2.57 54.13 3.39
CA ALA A 45 2.44 55.27 4.29
C ALA A 45 1.05 55.58 4.89
N CYS A 46 0.96 55.45 6.21
CA CYS A 46 0.92 56.62 7.08
C CYS A 46 1.23 56.28 8.52
N SER A 47 2.17 57.00 8.99
CA SER A 47 2.71 57.25 10.34
C SER A 47 1.68 57.86 11.27
N GLY A 48 1.78 57.57 12.58
CA GLY A 48 1.05 58.30 13.63
C GLY A 48 1.52 57.91 15.01
N ASN A 49 2.38 58.71 15.55
CA ASN A 49 2.94 58.73 16.91
C ASN A 49 1.87 59.06 17.95
N GLY A 50 2.01 58.56 19.17
CA GLY A 50 1.31 59.04 20.34
C GLY A 50 1.71 58.31 21.61
N ALA A 51 2.60 58.87 22.37
CA ALA A 51 3.11 58.43 23.65
C ALA A 51 2.23 58.86 24.84
N SER A 52 2.52 58.23 25.96
CA SER A 52 2.43 58.61 27.39
C SER A 52 1.28 57.97 28.16
N ASP A 53 1.63 57.30 29.15
CA ASP A 53 2.01 57.39 30.50
C ASP A 53 1.03 56.87 31.55
N SER A 54 1.57 56.09 32.40
CA SER A 54 1.48 55.99 33.87
C SER A 54 0.26 55.34 34.54
N SER A 55 0.68 54.36 35.29
CA SER A 55 0.53 54.14 36.74
C SER A 55 -0.58 53.24 37.29
N THR A 56 -0.03 52.31 37.99
CA THR A 56 -0.27 51.80 39.37
C THR A 56 -1.44 50.83 39.63
N SER A 57 -0.97 49.63 39.97
CA SER A 57 -1.15 48.85 41.24
C SER A 57 -2.53 48.24 41.55
N THR A 58 -2.56 47.01 41.80
CA THR A 58 -2.58 46.12 42.96
C THR A 58 -3.58 44.98 42.79
N ASP A 59 -3.06 43.84 42.86
CA ASP A 59 -3.17 42.74 43.81
C ASP A 59 -4.23 41.64 43.62
N ALA A 60 -3.69 40.44 43.68
CA ALA A 60 -4.15 39.20 44.28
C ALA A 60 -5.30 38.42 43.64
N GLY A 61 -4.95 37.23 43.18
CA GLY A 61 -5.87 36.14 42.93
C GLY A 61 -5.28 35.03 42.09
N GLY A 62 -4.39 34.20 42.70
CA GLY A 62 -3.76 33.08 42.02
C GLY A 62 -4.72 32.03 41.55
N SER A 63 -4.64 31.72 40.28
CA SER A 63 -4.99 30.41 39.74
C SER A 63 -4.01 30.12 38.62
N THR A 64 -3.03 29.26 38.92
CA THR A 64 -2.09 28.75 37.95
C THR A 64 -2.78 27.80 36.98
N ALA A 65 -3.51 28.33 36.04
CA ALA A 65 -3.80 27.64 34.80
C ALA A 65 -2.52 27.69 33.97
N LYS A 66 -1.85 26.53 33.81
CA LYS A 66 -0.80 26.38 32.80
C LYS A 66 -1.38 26.88 31.46
N PRO A 67 -0.67 27.75 30.73
CA PRO A 67 -1.08 28.04 29.35
C PRO A 67 -0.93 26.77 28.56
N VAL A 68 -2.02 26.17 28.17
CA VAL A 68 -2.08 25.25 27.04
C VAL A 68 -1.74 26.13 25.84
N SER A 69 -0.46 26.08 25.43
CA SER A 69 -0.04 26.65 24.16
C SER A 69 -0.75 25.83 23.08
N ALA A 70 -1.95 26.21 22.72
CA ALA A 70 -2.64 25.71 21.55
C ALA A 70 -1.85 26.16 20.34
N ASN A 71 -0.95 25.29 19.86
CA ASN A 71 -0.32 25.44 18.56
C ASN A 71 -1.42 25.16 17.52
N ASN A 72 -2.20 26.18 17.21
CA ASN A 72 -3.43 26.13 16.40
C ASN A 72 -3.09 26.12 14.90
N GLN A 73 -1.96 25.52 14.52
CA GLN A 73 -1.58 25.37 13.12
C GLN A 73 -2.22 24.13 12.55
N ASP A 74 -2.80 24.27 11.36
CA ASP A 74 -3.26 23.13 10.56
C ASP A 74 -2.07 22.21 10.26
N VAL A 75 -2.27 20.90 10.47
CA VAL A 75 -1.23 19.89 10.26
C VAL A 75 -1.59 19.05 9.05
N ARG A 76 -0.57 18.77 8.24
CA ARG A 76 -0.70 17.82 7.13
C ARG A 76 0.11 16.57 7.42
N LEU A 77 -0.50 15.39 7.20
CA LEU A 77 0.15 14.11 7.21
C LEU A 77 0.18 13.49 5.80
N THR A 78 1.32 12.95 5.43
CA THR A 78 1.49 12.17 4.20
C THR A 78 1.48 10.68 4.54
N LEU A 79 0.42 9.99 4.13
CA LEU A 79 0.25 8.54 4.28
C LEU A 79 0.61 7.83 2.98
N VAL A 80 1.62 6.96 3.04
CA VAL A 80 2.01 6.10 1.91
C VAL A 80 1.66 4.65 2.22
N SER A 81 0.87 4.01 1.35
CA SER A 81 0.36 2.68 1.65
C SER A 81 0.22 1.79 0.41
N PHE A 82 0.07 0.49 0.65
CA PHE A 82 -0.24 -0.43 -0.44
C PHE A 82 -1.71 -0.35 -0.86
N ALA A 83 -1.98 -0.65 -2.14
CA ALA A 83 -3.21 -0.24 -2.83
C ALA A 83 -4.52 -0.71 -2.19
N VAL A 84 -4.53 -1.88 -1.55
CA VAL A 84 -5.78 -2.49 -1.06
C VAL A 84 -6.28 -1.91 0.27
N THR A 85 -5.44 -1.15 0.99
CA THR A 85 -5.82 -0.47 2.25
C THR A 85 -6.66 0.78 2.04
N LYS A 86 -6.69 1.31 0.82
CA LYS A 86 -7.35 2.58 0.53
C LYS A 86 -8.79 2.65 1.05
N ALA A 87 -9.58 1.59 0.84
CA ALA A 87 -10.98 1.58 1.26
C ALA A 87 -11.14 1.66 2.81
N ALA A 88 -10.22 1.03 3.56
CA ALA A 88 -10.20 1.16 5.01
C ALA A 88 -9.80 2.58 5.44
N HIS A 89 -8.72 3.12 4.86
CA HIS A 89 -8.26 4.47 5.19
C HIS A 89 -9.30 5.54 4.83
N ASP A 90 -9.99 5.41 3.70
CA ASP A 90 -11.08 6.34 3.32
C ASP A 90 -12.22 6.38 4.36
N ALA A 91 -12.46 5.26 5.07
CA ALA A 91 -13.46 5.21 6.14
C ALA A 91 -12.92 5.66 7.51
N ILE A 92 -11.63 5.43 7.78
CA ILE A 92 -10.99 5.68 9.08
C ILE A 92 -10.52 7.13 9.23
N ILE A 93 -9.87 7.68 8.19
CA ILE A 93 -9.26 9.02 8.25
C ILE A 93 -10.26 10.12 8.66
N PRO A 94 -11.48 10.20 8.09
CA PRO A 94 -12.44 11.23 8.51
C PRO A 94 -12.79 11.16 10.00
N LYS A 95 -12.91 9.97 10.57
CA LYS A 95 -13.22 9.74 11.99
C LYS A 95 -12.05 10.18 12.88
N PHE A 96 -10.82 9.83 12.51
CA PHE A 96 -9.63 10.31 13.21
C PHE A 96 -9.54 11.84 13.19
N VAL A 97 -9.74 12.46 12.03
CA VAL A 97 -9.68 13.93 11.88
C VAL A 97 -10.72 14.62 12.76
N GLU A 98 -11.95 14.10 12.80
CA GLU A 98 -13.00 14.62 13.66
C GLU A 98 -12.65 14.49 15.15
N GLN A 99 -12.19 13.30 15.58
CA GLN A 99 -11.78 13.06 16.96
C GLN A 99 -10.61 13.95 17.34
N TRP A 100 -9.57 14.02 16.51
CA TRP A 100 -8.38 14.85 16.76
C TRP A 100 -8.75 16.33 16.91
N LYS A 101 -9.60 16.83 16.01
CA LYS A 101 -10.11 18.21 16.08
C LYS A 101 -10.85 18.48 17.39
N LYS A 102 -11.64 17.53 17.86
CA LYS A 102 -12.41 17.67 19.11
C LYS A 102 -11.50 17.68 20.35
N GLU A 103 -10.45 16.82 20.34
CA GLU A 103 -9.57 16.64 21.50
C GLU A 103 -8.47 17.69 21.56
N HIS A 104 -7.90 18.10 20.42
CA HIS A 104 -6.74 18.97 20.33
C HIS A 104 -7.05 20.37 19.76
N ASN A 105 -8.27 20.62 19.31
CA ASN A 105 -8.67 21.84 18.58
C ASN A 105 -7.75 22.19 17.39
N GLN A 106 -7.18 21.15 16.73
CA GLN A 106 -6.24 21.25 15.62
C GLN A 106 -6.82 20.56 14.37
N ASN A 107 -6.74 21.20 13.20
CA ASN A 107 -7.15 20.58 11.95
C ASN A 107 -6.03 19.70 11.42
N VAL A 108 -6.41 18.52 10.92
CA VAL A 108 -5.51 17.58 10.27
C VAL A 108 -5.99 17.30 8.85
N SER A 109 -5.10 17.36 7.89
CA SER A 109 -5.36 16.97 6.51
C SER A 109 -4.41 15.86 6.09
N PHE A 110 -4.83 15.03 5.12
CA PHE A 110 -4.04 13.90 4.65
C PHE A 110 -3.71 14.03 3.17
N GLU A 111 -2.43 13.89 2.82
CA GLU A 111 -2.00 13.48 1.50
C GLU A 111 -1.81 11.97 1.49
N GLN A 112 -2.28 11.30 0.44
CA GLN A 112 -2.32 9.84 0.40
C GLN A 112 -1.74 9.32 -0.90
N SER A 113 -0.83 8.34 -0.82
CA SER A 113 -0.27 7.63 -1.97
C SER A 113 -0.50 6.13 -1.84
N TYR A 114 -1.03 5.49 -2.89
CA TYR A 114 -1.35 4.07 -2.91
C TYR A 114 -0.78 3.38 -4.15
N GLY A 115 -0.18 2.20 -3.96
CA GLY A 115 0.41 1.42 -5.04
C GLY A 115 0.90 0.06 -4.59
N GLY A 116 1.73 -0.60 -5.37
CA GLY A 116 2.42 -1.81 -4.92
C GLY A 116 3.37 -1.49 -3.76
N SER A 117 3.36 -2.31 -2.70
CA SER A 117 4.14 -2.05 -1.48
C SER A 117 5.62 -1.81 -1.76
N GLY A 118 6.26 -2.66 -2.57
CA GLY A 118 7.65 -2.46 -2.96
C GLY A 118 7.89 -1.21 -3.82
N SER A 119 6.89 -0.77 -4.61
CA SER A 119 6.98 0.49 -5.36
C SER A 119 6.86 1.69 -4.43
N GLN A 120 5.96 1.65 -3.45
CA GLN A 120 5.82 2.69 -2.43
C GLN A 120 7.07 2.81 -1.56
N THR A 121 7.65 1.67 -1.15
CA THR A 121 8.92 1.63 -0.43
C THR A 121 10.03 2.37 -1.19
N ARG A 122 10.18 2.08 -2.49
CA ARG A 122 11.17 2.78 -3.33
C ARG A 122 10.86 4.27 -3.43
N ALA A 123 9.60 4.65 -3.64
CA ALA A 123 9.22 6.06 -3.72
C ALA A 123 9.60 6.83 -2.44
N VAL A 124 9.40 6.24 -1.25
CA VAL A 124 9.79 6.85 0.02
C VAL A 124 11.32 6.97 0.13
N ILE A 125 12.06 5.92 -0.23
CA ILE A 125 13.53 5.95 -0.22
C ILE A 125 14.06 6.98 -1.22
N ASP A 126 13.42 7.13 -2.38
CA ASP A 126 13.78 8.07 -3.46
C ASP A 126 13.31 9.52 -3.20
N GLY A 127 12.67 9.78 -2.04
CA GLY A 127 12.36 11.14 -1.59
C GLY A 127 10.89 11.53 -1.51
N LEU A 128 9.93 10.58 -1.66
CA LEU A 128 8.55 10.84 -1.29
C LEU A 128 8.45 10.98 0.24
N GLU A 129 8.19 12.20 0.71
CA GLU A 129 8.22 12.57 2.12
C GLU A 129 6.98 12.03 2.87
N ALA A 130 6.91 10.71 3.02
CA ALA A 130 5.87 10.08 3.84
C ALA A 130 6.11 10.35 5.32
N ASP A 131 5.06 10.65 6.08
CA ASP A 131 5.07 10.72 7.55
C ASP A 131 4.77 9.35 8.16
N VAL A 132 3.84 8.62 7.53
CA VAL A 132 3.41 7.30 7.94
C VAL A 132 3.42 6.36 6.74
N VAL A 133 3.96 5.16 6.94
CA VAL A 133 3.92 4.09 5.94
C VAL A 133 3.11 2.91 6.47
N HIS A 134 2.09 2.45 5.72
CA HIS A 134 1.36 1.21 5.98
C HIS A 134 1.60 0.26 4.81
N LEU A 135 2.51 -0.69 5.00
CA LEU A 135 3.05 -1.53 3.92
C LEU A 135 2.56 -2.98 4.04
N ALA A 136 2.72 -3.74 2.97
CA ALA A 136 2.26 -5.13 2.93
C ALA A 136 3.21 -6.10 3.65
N LEU A 137 4.45 -5.70 3.93
CA LEU A 137 5.52 -6.56 4.44
C LEU A 137 6.40 -5.80 5.43
N GLY A 138 6.85 -6.47 6.51
CA GLY A 138 7.90 -5.94 7.38
C GLY A 138 9.20 -5.64 6.62
N LEU A 139 9.58 -6.49 5.67
CA LEU A 139 10.74 -6.26 4.81
C LEU A 139 10.72 -4.90 4.11
N ASP A 140 9.56 -4.41 3.70
CA ASP A 140 9.45 -3.14 3.00
C ASP A 140 9.65 -1.95 3.96
N VAL A 141 9.24 -2.08 5.24
CA VAL A 141 9.57 -1.11 6.30
C VAL A 141 11.06 -1.18 6.64
N ASP A 142 11.63 -2.39 6.77
CA ASP A 142 13.07 -2.60 7.04
C ASP A 142 13.97 -1.96 5.98
N LYS A 143 13.55 -1.92 4.72
CA LYS A 143 14.29 -1.22 3.66
C LYS A 143 14.31 0.29 3.87
N ILE A 144 13.20 0.89 4.30
CA ILE A 144 13.13 2.32 4.62
C ILE A 144 13.98 2.62 5.86
N GLN A 145 13.98 1.71 6.86
CA GLN A 145 14.87 1.79 8.01
C GLN A 145 16.36 1.71 7.60
N LYS A 146 16.72 0.73 6.75
CA LYS A 146 18.10 0.59 6.22
C LYS A 146 18.54 1.82 5.42
N ALA A 147 17.61 2.56 4.81
CA ALA A 147 17.86 3.86 4.17
C ALA A 147 18.00 5.04 5.17
N GLY A 148 17.87 4.79 6.47
CA GLY A 148 18.04 5.80 7.53
C GLY A 148 16.88 6.78 7.68
N LEU A 149 15.67 6.41 7.20
CA LEU A 149 14.47 7.24 7.28
C LEU A 149 13.57 6.86 8.48
N ILE A 150 13.60 5.60 8.89
CA ILE A 150 12.90 5.04 10.05
C ILE A 150 13.94 4.61 11.07
N SER A 151 13.70 4.85 12.34
CA SER A 151 14.57 4.46 13.45
C SER A 151 14.57 2.93 13.66
N PRO A 152 15.70 2.33 14.15
CA PRO A 152 15.72 0.93 14.52
C PRO A 152 14.73 0.61 15.66
N GLY A 153 14.03 -0.51 15.55
CA GLY A 153 13.09 -0.96 16.56
C GLY A 153 11.64 -0.48 16.31
N TRP A 154 11.34 0.00 15.12
CA TRP A 154 10.01 0.44 14.71
C TRP A 154 8.90 -0.57 15.04
N GLU A 155 9.21 -1.87 14.98
CA GLU A 155 8.26 -2.94 15.31
C GLU A 155 7.83 -2.96 16.77
N LYS A 156 8.55 -2.25 17.67
CA LYS A 156 8.25 -2.16 19.11
C LYS A 156 7.52 -0.89 19.50
N GLU A 157 7.36 0.05 18.58
CA GLU A 157 6.72 1.34 18.84
C GLU A 157 5.20 1.21 19.02
N PHE A 158 4.61 0.21 18.37
CA PHE A 158 3.16 -0.01 18.36
C PHE A 158 2.79 -1.45 18.69
N PRO A 159 1.52 -1.71 19.08
CA PRO A 159 1.04 -3.06 19.41
C PRO A 159 1.28 -4.07 18.27
N ASN A 160 1.27 -5.36 18.60
CA ASN A 160 1.38 -6.47 17.66
C ASN A 160 2.60 -6.39 16.73
N ASN A 161 3.75 -5.92 17.24
CA ASN A 161 4.97 -5.68 16.47
C ASN A 161 4.74 -4.76 15.26
N GLY A 162 3.97 -3.69 15.46
CA GLY A 162 3.63 -2.75 14.39
C GLY A 162 2.62 -3.28 13.37
N VAL A 163 2.08 -4.48 13.53
CA VAL A 163 1.07 -5.05 12.62
C VAL A 163 -0.29 -4.45 12.93
N VAL A 164 -0.90 -3.77 11.96
CA VAL A 164 -2.17 -3.05 12.12
C VAL A 164 -3.34 -3.68 11.36
N SER A 165 -3.06 -4.53 10.39
CA SER A 165 -4.08 -5.31 9.68
C SER A 165 -3.54 -6.67 9.25
N LYS A 166 -4.42 -7.65 9.08
CA LYS A 166 -4.09 -9.02 8.69
C LYS A 166 -4.95 -9.49 7.53
N SER A 167 -4.42 -10.44 6.77
CA SER A 167 -5.14 -11.13 5.71
C SER A 167 -4.53 -12.53 5.48
N VAL A 168 -5.01 -13.21 4.46
CA VAL A 168 -4.45 -14.46 3.95
C VAL A 168 -4.53 -14.47 2.43
N ALA A 169 -3.82 -15.38 1.78
CA ALA A 169 -3.95 -15.58 0.35
C ALA A 169 -5.24 -16.34 0.02
N ALA A 170 -5.96 -15.86 -0.98
CA ALA A 170 -7.17 -16.48 -1.51
C ALA A 170 -6.95 -16.99 -2.94
N LEU A 171 -7.53 -18.13 -3.26
CA LEU A 171 -7.70 -18.62 -4.61
C LEU A 171 -9.07 -18.16 -5.12
N ILE A 172 -9.09 -17.26 -6.06
CA ILE A 172 -10.30 -16.65 -6.62
C ILE A 172 -10.59 -17.26 -7.97
N THR A 173 -11.86 -17.56 -8.22
CA THR A 173 -12.33 -18.16 -9.46
C THR A 173 -13.44 -17.34 -10.08
N ARG A 174 -13.78 -17.64 -11.32
CA ARG A 174 -15.01 -17.17 -11.94
C ARG A 174 -16.23 -17.70 -11.21
N SER A 175 -17.35 -17.00 -11.30
CA SER A 175 -18.60 -17.46 -10.71
C SER A 175 -18.95 -18.89 -11.16
N GLY A 176 -19.32 -19.75 -10.20
CA GLY A 176 -19.60 -21.16 -10.43
C GLY A 176 -18.35 -22.03 -10.60
N ASN A 177 -17.15 -21.47 -10.47
CA ASN A 177 -15.87 -22.19 -10.54
C ASN A 177 -15.78 -23.17 -11.72
N PRO A 178 -15.85 -22.70 -12.97
CA PRO A 178 -15.99 -23.57 -14.16
C PRO A 178 -14.79 -24.51 -14.39
N LYS A 179 -13.61 -24.18 -13.82
CA LYS A 179 -12.42 -25.04 -13.86
C LYS A 179 -12.32 -26.03 -12.70
N GLY A 180 -13.27 -26.01 -11.76
CA GLY A 180 -13.29 -26.89 -10.60
C GLY A 180 -12.05 -26.78 -9.71
N LEU A 181 -11.48 -25.58 -9.57
CA LEU A 181 -10.28 -25.31 -8.77
C LEU A 181 -10.65 -25.33 -7.29
N LYS A 182 -9.94 -26.09 -6.46
CA LYS A 182 -10.22 -26.24 -5.03
C LYS A 182 -9.01 -26.04 -4.12
N THR A 183 -7.82 -26.26 -4.67
CA THR A 183 -6.56 -26.24 -3.92
C THR A 183 -5.48 -25.50 -4.70
N TRP A 184 -4.39 -25.15 -4.03
CA TRP A 184 -3.22 -24.58 -4.70
C TRP A 184 -2.67 -25.49 -5.81
N ALA A 185 -2.77 -26.83 -5.65
CA ALA A 185 -2.28 -27.80 -6.63
C ALA A 185 -3.00 -27.69 -7.98
N ASP A 186 -4.27 -27.26 -7.97
CA ASP A 186 -5.04 -27.11 -9.20
C ASP A 186 -4.52 -26.00 -10.11
N LEU A 187 -3.76 -25.04 -9.57
CA LEU A 187 -3.14 -23.95 -10.33
C LEU A 187 -1.98 -24.40 -11.22
N ALA A 188 -1.46 -25.61 -11.00
CA ALA A 188 -0.41 -26.21 -11.83
C ALA A 188 -0.96 -27.02 -13.03
N LYS A 189 -2.29 -27.05 -13.25
CA LYS A 189 -2.91 -27.66 -14.43
C LYS A 189 -2.61 -26.83 -15.68
N ASP A 190 -2.29 -27.48 -16.78
CA ASP A 190 -1.80 -26.81 -18.01
C ASP A 190 -2.88 -25.93 -18.68
N ASP A 191 -4.16 -26.17 -18.42
CA ASP A 191 -5.29 -25.43 -18.98
C ASP A 191 -5.79 -24.26 -18.11
N VAL A 192 -5.05 -23.89 -17.04
CA VAL A 192 -5.39 -22.80 -16.13
C VAL A 192 -4.55 -21.56 -16.45
N LYS A 193 -5.22 -20.45 -16.73
CA LYS A 193 -4.58 -19.13 -16.85
C LYS A 193 -4.72 -18.38 -15.53
N LEU A 194 -3.58 -18.18 -14.85
CA LEU A 194 -3.50 -17.56 -13.54
C LEU A 194 -3.12 -16.08 -13.63
N ILE A 195 -3.84 -15.22 -12.93
CA ILE A 195 -3.47 -13.83 -12.70
C ILE A 195 -2.86 -13.71 -11.31
N THR A 196 -1.73 -13.03 -11.19
CA THR A 196 -1.08 -12.64 -9.93
C THR A 196 -0.18 -11.44 -10.14
N ALA A 197 0.23 -10.80 -9.05
CA ALA A 197 1.11 -9.63 -9.12
C ALA A 197 2.60 -10.02 -9.18
N ASP A 198 3.45 -9.01 -9.48
CA ASP A 198 4.90 -9.15 -9.58
C ASP A 198 5.56 -8.99 -8.19
N PRO A 199 6.34 -9.96 -7.70
CA PRO A 199 7.08 -9.85 -6.45
C PRO A 199 8.13 -8.71 -6.41
N LYS A 200 8.53 -8.18 -7.55
CA LYS A 200 9.46 -7.03 -7.60
C LYS A 200 8.79 -5.69 -7.26
N THR A 201 7.45 -5.61 -7.37
CA THR A 201 6.68 -4.37 -7.14
C THR A 201 5.62 -4.51 -6.06
N SER A 202 5.04 -5.69 -5.89
CA SER A 202 3.86 -5.94 -5.08
C SER A 202 4.14 -6.86 -3.89
N GLY A 203 3.70 -6.45 -2.70
CA GLY A 203 3.85 -7.27 -1.50
C GLY A 203 3.01 -8.54 -1.54
N ILE A 204 1.75 -8.49 -2.04
CA ILE A 204 0.91 -9.70 -2.15
C ILE A 204 1.58 -10.79 -2.98
N ALA A 205 2.32 -10.43 -4.01
CA ALA A 205 2.96 -11.41 -4.86
C ALA A 205 3.99 -12.24 -4.10
N ARG A 206 4.69 -11.66 -3.13
CA ARG A 206 5.61 -12.40 -2.24
C ARG A 206 4.84 -13.31 -1.29
N TRP A 207 3.72 -12.84 -0.75
CA TRP A 207 2.84 -13.65 0.07
C TRP A 207 2.22 -14.80 -0.72
N ASN A 208 1.77 -14.56 -1.95
CA ASN A 208 1.23 -15.60 -2.84
C ASN A 208 2.29 -16.67 -3.12
N PHE A 209 3.51 -16.27 -3.44
CA PHE A 209 4.62 -17.17 -3.63
C PHE A 209 4.87 -18.05 -2.40
N LEU A 210 4.89 -17.43 -1.21
CA LEU A 210 5.09 -18.14 0.05
C LEU A 210 3.92 -19.09 0.37
N ALA A 211 2.67 -18.73 0.08
CA ALA A 211 1.52 -19.60 0.26
C ALA A 211 1.62 -20.86 -0.62
N LEU A 212 2.00 -20.68 -1.89
CA LEU A 212 2.23 -21.79 -2.83
C LEU A 212 3.40 -22.67 -2.36
N TRP A 213 4.51 -22.05 -1.99
CA TRP A 213 5.69 -22.76 -1.49
C TRP A 213 5.38 -23.55 -0.22
N ASN A 214 4.73 -22.91 0.75
CA ASN A 214 4.31 -23.55 2.00
C ASN A 214 3.41 -24.76 1.75
N SER A 215 2.46 -24.63 0.82
CA SER A 215 1.58 -25.73 0.45
C SER A 215 2.36 -26.95 -0.06
N ALA A 216 3.32 -26.74 -0.95
CA ALA A 216 4.14 -27.84 -1.47
C ALA A 216 5.05 -28.46 -0.38
N MET A 217 5.63 -27.64 0.49
CA MET A 217 6.44 -28.13 1.61
C MET A 217 5.62 -29.01 2.57
N LYS A 218 4.40 -28.60 2.92
CA LYS A 218 3.51 -29.32 3.86
C LYS A 218 2.93 -30.61 3.27
N THR A 219 2.89 -30.75 1.96
CA THR A 219 2.45 -31.99 1.28
C THR A 219 3.57 -33.04 1.16
N GLY A 220 4.71 -32.85 1.81
CA GLY A 220 5.74 -33.88 1.98
C GLY A 220 6.73 -34.00 0.85
N GLY A 221 7.00 -32.91 0.13
CA GLY A 221 7.83 -32.95 -1.08
C GLY A 221 9.26 -32.41 -0.97
N GLY A 222 9.57 -31.69 0.11
CA GLY A 222 10.84 -30.97 0.23
C GLY A 222 10.97 -29.81 -0.77
N GLU A 223 12.11 -29.11 -0.71
CA GLU A 223 12.35 -27.88 -1.47
C GLU A 223 12.31 -28.07 -3.00
N GLN A 224 12.82 -29.21 -3.49
CA GLN A 224 12.84 -29.46 -4.93
C GLN A 224 11.41 -29.59 -5.50
N LYS A 225 10.55 -30.33 -4.82
CA LYS A 225 9.14 -30.44 -5.24
C LYS A 225 8.38 -29.10 -5.11
N ALA A 226 8.72 -28.30 -4.08
CA ALA A 226 8.16 -26.95 -3.96
C ALA A 226 8.61 -26.07 -5.14
N LEU A 227 9.89 -26.12 -5.53
CA LEU A 227 10.40 -25.41 -6.70
C LEU A 227 9.71 -25.86 -8.00
N ASP A 228 9.57 -27.17 -8.21
CA ASP A 228 8.93 -27.72 -9.39
C ASP A 228 7.47 -27.33 -9.47
N PHE A 229 6.75 -27.41 -8.35
CA PHE A 229 5.35 -26.98 -8.22
C PHE A 229 5.17 -25.50 -8.55
N VAL A 230 5.93 -24.62 -7.86
CA VAL A 230 5.82 -23.18 -8.07
C VAL A 230 6.23 -22.81 -9.50
N THR A 231 7.23 -23.49 -10.08
CA THR A 231 7.61 -23.30 -11.48
C THR A 231 6.44 -23.61 -12.43
N LYS A 232 5.72 -24.72 -12.19
CA LYS A 232 4.53 -25.07 -13.00
C LYS A 232 3.42 -24.03 -12.85
N VAL A 233 3.15 -23.58 -11.63
CA VAL A 233 2.13 -22.53 -11.39
C VAL A 233 2.51 -21.24 -12.12
N TYR A 234 3.75 -20.78 -12.04
CA TYR A 234 4.17 -19.55 -12.71
C TYR A 234 4.23 -19.65 -14.24
N LYS A 235 4.36 -20.85 -14.82
CA LYS A 235 4.16 -21.05 -16.28
C LYS A 235 2.76 -20.66 -16.74
N ASN A 236 1.79 -20.83 -15.86
CA ASN A 236 0.38 -20.52 -16.11
C ASN A 236 0.04 -19.02 -15.90
N VAL A 237 1.01 -18.18 -15.51
CA VAL A 237 0.83 -16.74 -15.31
C VAL A 237 1.20 -15.98 -16.58
N PRO A 238 0.26 -15.54 -17.42
CA PRO A 238 0.58 -14.84 -18.68
C PRO A 238 1.12 -13.42 -18.43
N ILE A 239 0.66 -12.77 -17.37
CA ILE A 239 0.99 -11.38 -17.03
C ILE A 239 1.19 -11.27 -15.53
N LEU A 240 2.28 -10.62 -15.11
CA LEU A 240 2.50 -10.18 -13.75
C LEU A 240 2.04 -8.72 -13.62
N THR A 241 1.09 -8.45 -12.74
CA THR A 241 0.54 -7.11 -12.54
C THR A 241 1.40 -6.31 -11.55
N LYS A 242 1.32 -4.98 -11.62
CA LYS A 242 2.14 -4.11 -10.73
C LYS A 242 1.75 -4.21 -9.27
N ASP A 243 0.46 -4.50 -8.97
CA ASP A 243 -0.06 -4.60 -7.60
C ASP A 243 -1.32 -5.47 -7.53
N ALA A 244 -1.81 -5.68 -6.30
CA ALA A 244 -3.00 -6.49 -6.00
C ALA A 244 -4.27 -5.93 -6.63
N ARG A 245 -4.45 -4.61 -6.63
CA ARG A 245 -5.64 -3.95 -7.16
C ARG A 245 -5.73 -4.11 -8.68
N GLU A 246 -4.62 -3.91 -9.38
CA GLU A 246 -4.56 -4.15 -10.82
C GLU A 246 -4.84 -5.62 -11.15
N ALA A 247 -4.36 -6.58 -10.35
CA ALA A 247 -4.66 -8.00 -10.54
C ALA A 247 -6.16 -8.27 -10.45
N THR A 248 -6.84 -7.70 -9.45
CA THR A 248 -8.29 -7.79 -9.31
C THR A 248 -9.01 -7.15 -10.49
N ASP A 249 -8.59 -5.96 -10.93
CA ASP A 249 -9.22 -5.25 -12.05
C ASP A 249 -9.07 -6.02 -13.37
N ILE A 250 -7.90 -6.59 -13.65
CA ILE A 250 -7.68 -7.44 -14.82
C ILE A 250 -8.57 -8.69 -14.78
N PHE A 251 -8.63 -9.34 -13.63
CA PHE A 251 -9.44 -10.52 -13.45
C PHE A 251 -10.93 -10.16 -13.47
N ALA A 252 -11.43 -9.35 -12.56
CA ALA A 252 -12.86 -9.09 -12.37
C ALA A 252 -13.46 -8.27 -13.52
N LYS A 253 -12.86 -7.12 -13.86
CA LYS A 253 -13.44 -6.15 -14.80
C LYS A 253 -13.09 -6.43 -16.26
N ARG A 254 -11.86 -6.89 -16.54
CA ARG A 254 -11.43 -7.17 -17.92
C ARG A 254 -11.67 -8.63 -18.34
N GLY A 255 -12.15 -9.48 -17.43
CA GLY A 255 -12.50 -10.86 -17.73
C GLY A 255 -11.31 -11.76 -18.08
N GLN A 256 -10.06 -11.39 -17.75
CA GLN A 256 -8.87 -12.15 -18.11
C GLN A 256 -8.52 -13.21 -17.04
N GLY A 257 -7.99 -14.35 -17.48
CA GLY A 257 -7.60 -15.46 -16.61
C GLY A 257 -8.75 -16.35 -16.15
N ASP A 258 -8.43 -17.56 -15.70
CA ASP A 258 -9.35 -18.55 -15.12
C ASP A 258 -9.33 -18.48 -13.60
N ALA A 259 -8.18 -18.11 -13.03
CA ALA A 259 -7.95 -17.96 -11.61
C ALA A 259 -7.16 -16.69 -11.30
N LEU A 260 -7.30 -16.22 -10.05
CA LEU A 260 -6.51 -15.14 -9.47
C LEU A 260 -6.04 -15.58 -8.08
N ILE A 261 -4.78 -15.33 -7.73
CA ILE A 261 -4.34 -15.36 -6.34
C ILE A 261 -4.20 -13.94 -5.84
N ASN A 262 -4.91 -13.62 -4.75
CA ASN A 262 -4.86 -12.29 -4.16
C ASN A 262 -5.18 -12.35 -2.66
N TYR A 263 -5.22 -11.20 -1.99
CA TYR A 263 -5.71 -11.09 -0.61
C TYR A 263 -7.17 -11.51 -0.47
N GLU A 264 -7.52 -12.15 0.64
CA GLU A 264 -8.91 -12.41 1.02
C GLU A 264 -9.73 -11.11 1.12
N ASN A 265 -9.19 -10.06 1.75
CA ASN A 265 -9.87 -8.77 1.86
C ASN A 265 -10.14 -8.10 0.51
N GLU A 266 -9.29 -8.31 -0.47
CA GLU A 266 -9.48 -7.72 -1.80
C GLU A 266 -10.68 -8.32 -2.52
N ILE A 267 -10.89 -9.64 -2.40
CA ILE A 267 -12.04 -10.29 -3.02
C ILE A 267 -13.34 -10.01 -2.27
N ILE A 268 -13.30 -9.93 -0.94
CA ILE A 268 -14.46 -9.53 -0.14
C ILE A 268 -14.92 -8.13 -0.54
N LEU A 269 -13.98 -7.19 -0.67
CA LEU A 269 -14.30 -5.83 -1.13
C LEU A 269 -14.83 -5.79 -2.56
N ALA A 270 -14.29 -6.63 -3.47
CA ALA A 270 -14.78 -6.73 -4.84
C ALA A 270 -16.23 -7.25 -4.88
N GLN A 271 -16.56 -8.29 -4.10
CA GLN A 271 -17.92 -8.80 -3.97
C GLN A 271 -18.88 -7.75 -3.39
N GLN A 272 -18.47 -6.98 -2.39
CA GLN A 272 -19.26 -5.86 -1.84
C GLN A 272 -19.56 -4.79 -2.90
N LYS A 273 -18.68 -4.63 -3.89
CA LYS A 273 -18.85 -3.72 -5.04
C LYS A 273 -19.62 -4.35 -6.20
N GLY A 274 -20.18 -5.57 -6.02
CA GLY A 274 -21.03 -6.24 -6.99
C GLY A 274 -20.33 -7.18 -7.96
N GLU A 275 -19.02 -7.43 -7.79
CA GLU A 275 -18.31 -8.39 -8.62
C GLU A 275 -18.77 -9.82 -8.29
N LYS A 276 -19.15 -10.59 -9.32
CA LYS A 276 -19.61 -11.98 -9.19
C LYS A 276 -18.42 -12.92 -9.31
N LEU A 277 -17.76 -13.16 -8.21
CA LEU A 277 -16.56 -13.99 -8.10
C LEU A 277 -16.73 -14.96 -6.94
N ASP A 278 -16.19 -16.17 -7.08
CA ASP A 278 -16.07 -17.14 -5.99
C ASP A 278 -14.63 -17.17 -5.48
N TYR A 279 -14.43 -17.56 -4.24
CA TYR A 279 -13.08 -17.74 -3.70
C TYR A 279 -13.02 -18.91 -2.71
N ILE A 280 -11.83 -19.44 -2.58
CA ILE A 280 -11.48 -20.50 -1.64
C ILE A 280 -10.31 -20.02 -0.81
N ILE A 281 -10.33 -20.29 0.49
CA ILE A 281 -9.16 -20.19 1.35
C ILE A 281 -8.62 -21.60 1.56
N PRO A 282 -7.51 -21.97 0.89
CA PRO A 282 -6.94 -23.29 1.04
C PRO A 282 -6.46 -23.57 2.46
N ASP A 283 -6.56 -24.85 2.88
CA ASP A 283 -6.21 -25.32 4.22
C ASP A 283 -4.76 -25.06 4.65
N VAL A 284 -3.84 -24.97 3.69
CA VAL A 284 -2.45 -24.55 3.91
C VAL A 284 -2.27 -23.17 3.35
N ASN A 285 -1.90 -22.22 4.19
CA ASN A 285 -1.79 -20.82 3.83
C ASN A 285 -0.62 -20.14 4.56
N ILE A 286 -0.48 -18.84 4.40
CA ILE A 286 0.50 -17.98 5.07
C ILE A 286 -0.23 -16.85 5.80
N SER A 287 0.19 -16.51 7.01
CA SER A 287 -0.28 -15.30 7.70
C SER A 287 0.28 -14.08 6.98
N ILE A 288 -0.61 -13.21 6.54
CA ILE A 288 -0.26 -11.95 5.93
C ILE A 288 -0.42 -10.87 6.97
N ASP A 289 0.71 -10.39 7.49
CA ASP A 289 0.80 -9.36 8.50
C ASP A 289 1.25 -8.05 7.85
N ASN A 290 0.41 -7.02 7.93
CA ASN A 290 0.65 -5.73 7.30
C ASN A 290 1.08 -4.71 8.35
N PRO A 291 2.35 -4.28 8.34
CA PRO A 291 2.89 -3.36 9.31
C PRO A 291 2.60 -1.91 8.96
N ILE A 292 2.59 -1.09 10.00
CA ILE A 292 2.59 0.36 9.94
C ILE A 292 3.80 0.89 10.71
N ALA A 293 4.39 1.97 10.22
CA ALA A 293 5.49 2.64 10.89
C ALA A 293 5.48 4.14 10.63
N ILE A 294 6.08 4.89 11.55
CA ILE A 294 6.37 6.32 11.41
C ILE A 294 7.69 6.47 10.67
N VAL A 295 7.75 7.41 9.74
CA VAL A 295 8.99 7.78 9.05
C VAL A 295 9.66 8.92 9.84
N ASP A 296 10.47 8.55 10.82
CA ASP A 296 11.03 9.44 11.83
C ASP A 296 11.65 10.71 11.26
N LYS A 297 12.48 10.56 10.23
CA LYS A 297 13.18 11.70 9.61
C LYS A 297 12.20 12.73 9.03
N ASN A 298 11.06 12.27 8.51
CA ASN A 298 10.09 13.15 7.89
C ASN A 298 9.19 13.81 8.93
N VAL A 299 8.68 13.08 9.93
CA VAL A 299 7.84 13.67 10.98
C VAL A 299 8.61 14.68 11.82
N ASP A 300 9.92 14.48 12.03
CA ASP A 300 10.78 15.44 12.72
C ASP A 300 11.02 16.71 11.88
N LYS A 301 11.20 16.55 10.56
CA LYS A 301 11.30 17.64 9.59
C LYS A 301 10.01 18.45 9.53
N HIS A 302 8.87 17.77 9.44
CA HIS A 302 7.55 18.39 9.32
C HIS A 302 6.98 18.87 10.65
N LYS A 303 7.58 18.47 11.78
CA LYS A 303 7.13 18.77 13.15
C LYS A 303 5.70 18.32 13.43
N ASN A 304 5.33 17.16 12.88
CA ASN A 304 3.98 16.59 12.98
C ASN A 304 3.95 15.21 13.66
N ARG A 305 5.01 14.84 14.39
CA ARG A 305 5.17 13.54 15.07
C ARG A 305 4.00 13.20 15.97
N GLU A 306 3.51 14.14 16.78
CA GLU A 306 2.41 13.91 17.72
C GLU A 306 1.14 13.47 16.98
N VAL A 307 0.81 14.13 15.87
CA VAL A 307 -0.35 13.79 15.04
C VAL A 307 -0.15 12.45 14.33
N ALA A 308 1.06 12.18 13.83
CA ALA A 308 1.40 10.91 13.18
C ALA A 308 1.25 9.73 14.15
N GLU A 309 1.80 9.84 15.38
CA GLU A 309 1.64 8.84 16.44
C GLU A 309 0.17 8.68 16.85
N GLY A 310 -0.56 9.79 16.98
CA GLY A 310 -1.98 9.78 17.27
C GLY A 310 -2.77 9.01 16.22
N PHE A 311 -2.48 9.24 14.93
CA PHE A 311 -3.12 8.51 13.84
C PHE A 311 -2.79 7.02 13.87
N VAL A 312 -1.51 6.65 14.05
CA VAL A 312 -1.13 5.23 14.13
C VAL A 312 -1.79 4.54 15.32
N LYS A 313 -1.80 5.17 16.51
CA LYS A 313 -2.50 4.66 17.69
C LYS A 313 -4.01 4.48 17.46
N TYR A 314 -4.63 5.44 16.76
CA TYR A 314 -6.04 5.36 16.42
C TYR A 314 -6.39 4.13 15.57
N LEU A 315 -5.51 3.71 14.67
CA LEU A 315 -5.72 2.53 13.83
C LEU A 315 -5.86 1.21 14.63
N TYR A 316 -5.36 1.17 15.86
CA TYR A 316 -5.53 0.02 16.77
C TYR A 316 -6.80 0.10 17.63
N THR A 317 -7.55 1.20 17.57
CA THR A 317 -8.80 1.30 18.30
C THR A 317 -9.84 0.31 17.77
N PRO A 318 -10.79 -0.16 18.62
CA PRO A 318 -11.88 -1.03 18.19
C PRO A 318 -12.68 -0.46 17.01
N GLU A 319 -12.85 0.86 16.97
CA GLU A 319 -13.55 1.54 15.89
C GLU A 319 -12.81 1.43 14.55
N ALA A 320 -11.51 1.72 14.52
CA ALA A 320 -10.71 1.60 13.31
C ALA A 320 -10.57 0.14 12.87
N GLN A 321 -10.38 -0.80 13.80
CA GLN A 321 -10.33 -2.23 13.51
C GLN A 321 -11.65 -2.76 12.94
N GLN A 322 -12.78 -2.21 13.35
CA GLN A 322 -14.07 -2.51 12.74
C GLN A 322 -14.14 -2.05 11.28
N GLU A 323 -13.60 -0.87 10.94
CA GLU A 323 -13.56 -0.41 9.54
C GLU A 323 -12.64 -1.28 8.68
N PHE A 324 -11.48 -1.71 9.20
CA PHE A 324 -10.66 -2.71 8.52
C PHE A 324 -11.44 -4.02 8.26
N ALA A 325 -12.14 -4.52 9.27
CA ALA A 325 -12.92 -5.76 9.15
C ALA A 325 -14.11 -5.63 8.18
N LYS A 326 -14.76 -4.47 8.09
CA LYS A 326 -15.85 -4.21 7.14
C LYS A 326 -15.40 -4.34 5.69
N VAL A 327 -14.16 -3.98 5.38
CA VAL A 327 -13.59 -4.11 4.04
C VAL A 327 -12.79 -5.41 3.85
N GLY A 328 -12.96 -6.38 4.76
CA GLY A 328 -12.48 -7.74 4.61
C GLY A 328 -11.12 -8.05 5.23
N PHE A 329 -10.45 -7.12 5.90
CA PHE A 329 -9.25 -7.44 6.67
C PHE A 329 -9.60 -8.26 7.92
N ARG A 330 -8.77 -9.21 8.26
CA ARG A 330 -8.85 -9.91 9.54
C ARG A 330 -8.38 -8.96 10.65
N PRO A 331 -9.13 -8.80 11.75
CA PRO A 331 -8.71 -7.93 12.85
C PRO A 331 -7.43 -8.45 13.49
N VAL A 332 -6.59 -7.54 13.97
CA VAL A 332 -5.35 -7.89 14.69
C VAL A 332 -5.65 -8.39 16.11
N GLU A 333 -6.78 -7.95 16.67
CA GLU A 333 -7.32 -8.38 17.94
C GLU A 333 -8.82 -8.58 17.86
N GLU A 334 -9.33 -9.62 18.52
CA GLU A 334 -10.77 -9.81 18.65
C GLU A 334 -11.31 -8.90 19.78
N THR A 335 -12.17 -7.98 19.38
CA THR A 335 -12.92 -7.09 20.29
C THR A 335 -14.42 -7.39 20.17
N PRO A 336 -15.27 -6.93 21.09
CA PRO A 336 -16.73 -7.03 20.93
C PRO A 336 -17.22 -6.49 19.58
N GLN A 337 -16.58 -5.42 19.07
CA GLN A 337 -16.92 -4.76 17.81
C GLN A 337 -16.50 -5.58 16.58
N THR A 338 -15.42 -6.34 16.67
CA THR A 338 -14.88 -7.11 15.55
C THR A 338 -15.27 -8.59 15.58
N LYS A 339 -15.74 -9.11 16.72
CA LYS A 339 -16.02 -10.54 16.93
C LYS A 339 -16.98 -11.15 15.93
N GLU A 340 -18.08 -10.48 15.63
CA GLU A 340 -19.06 -10.95 14.64
C GLU A 340 -18.44 -11.01 13.24
N LEU A 341 -17.68 -9.97 12.85
CA LEU A 341 -16.99 -9.93 11.56
C LEU A 341 -15.89 -10.99 11.50
N ALA A 342 -15.12 -11.16 12.58
CA ALA A 342 -14.07 -12.18 12.68
C ALA A 342 -14.60 -13.61 12.53
N SER A 343 -15.81 -13.88 13.02
CA SER A 343 -16.45 -15.20 12.92
C SER A 343 -16.79 -15.63 11.49
N LYS A 344 -16.86 -14.69 10.55
CA LYS A 344 -17.15 -14.95 9.12
C LYS A 344 -15.94 -15.49 8.36
N TYR A 345 -14.73 -15.32 8.88
CA TYR A 345 -13.51 -15.79 8.23
C TYR A 345 -13.31 -17.30 8.46
N PRO A 346 -12.97 -18.06 7.40
CA PRO A 346 -12.70 -19.48 7.55
C PRO A 346 -11.47 -19.70 8.46
N LYS A 347 -11.54 -20.72 9.29
CA LYS A 347 -10.38 -21.19 10.07
C LYS A 347 -9.42 -21.91 9.14
N ILE A 348 -8.14 -21.59 9.22
CA ILE A 348 -7.09 -22.16 8.39
C ILE A 348 -6.36 -23.23 9.22
N LYS A 349 -6.28 -24.47 8.70
CA LYS A 349 -5.71 -25.61 9.42
C LYS A 349 -4.20 -25.50 9.61
N ASN A 350 -3.50 -25.04 8.58
CA ASN A 350 -2.05 -24.94 8.53
C ASN A 350 -1.64 -23.55 8.07
N LEU A 351 -1.61 -22.63 9.02
CA LEU A 351 -1.20 -21.24 8.76
C LEU A 351 0.31 -21.11 9.04
N GLY A 352 1.11 -20.95 7.99
CA GLY A 352 2.54 -20.66 8.10
C GLY A 352 2.78 -19.18 8.40
N THR A 353 3.97 -18.89 8.88
CA THR A 353 4.45 -17.55 9.20
C THR A 353 5.79 -17.25 8.51
N VAL A 354 6.19 -16.00 8.50
CA VAL A 354 7.52 -15.57 8.02
C VAL A 354 8.64 -16.24 8.82
N GLN A 355 8.43 -16.47 10.11
CA GLN A 355 9.40 -17.10 11.01
C GLN A 355 9.68 -18.55 10.64
N ASP A 356 8.71 -19.28 10.09
CA ASP A 356 8.92 -20.66 9.59
C ASP A 356 9.98 -20.73 8.49
N TYR A 357 10.31 -19.59 7.89
CA TYR A 357 11.31 -19.43 6.82
C TYR A 357 12.55 -18.62 7.24
N GLY A 358 12.73 -18.39 8.55
CA GLY A 358 13.88 -17.66 9.09
C GLY A 358 13.79 -16.14 8.95
N GLY A 359 12.57 -15.59 8.81
CA GLY A 359 12.34 -14.16 8.72
C GLY A 359 12.46 -13.60 7.30
N TRP A 360 12.14 -12.30 7.17
CA TRP A 360 12.11 -11.63 5.87
C TRP A 360 13.45 -11.55 5.15
N ASP A 361 14.56 -11.38 5.87
CA ASP A 361 15.91 -11.34 5.26
C ASP A 361 16.24 -12.67 4.60
N SER A 362 15.95 -13.81 5.27
CA SER A 362 16.16 -15.15 4.70
C SER A 362 15.25 -15.40 3.49
N ILE A 363 13.99 -15.01 3.57
CA ILE A 363 13.01 -15.10 2.48
C ILE A 363 13.46 -14.27 1.29
N GLN A 364 13.87 -13.01 1.50
CA GLN A 364 14.35 -12.13 0.44
C GLN A 364 15.54 -12.73 -0.29
N LYS A 365 16.56 -13.14 0.47
CA LYS A 365 17.78 -13.74 -0.08
C LYS A 365 17.50 -15.02 -0.88
N LYS A 366 16.64 -15.90 -0.36
CA LYS A 366 16.36 -17.20 -0.99
C LYS A 366 15.49 -17.06 -2.23
N PHE A 367 14.48 -16.17 -2.19
CA PHE A 367 13.41 -16.18 -3.19
C PHE A 367 13.39 -14.96 -4.12
N PHE A 368 13.74 -13.76 -3.63
CA PHE A 368 13.37 -12.51 -4.32
C PHE A 368 14.51 -11.54 -4.61
N GLU A 369 15.73 -11.78 -4.10
CA GLU A 369 16.92 -11.04 -4.57
C GLU A 369 17.16 -11.27 -6.07
N ASP A 370 17.91 -10.37 -6.69
CA ASP A 370 18.26 -10.49 -8.09
C ASP A 370 19.03 -11.80 -8.34
N GLY A 371 18.57 -12.58 -9.32
CA GLY A 371 19.07 -13.89 -9.61
C GLY A 371 18.65 -15.01 -8.64
N ALA A 372 17.78 -14.73 -7.65
CA ALA A 372 17.28 -15.72 -6.71
C ALA A 372 16.23 -16.65 -7.35
N THR A 373 15.52 -17.44 -6.53
CA THR A 373 14.59 -18.48 -6.98
C THR A 373 13.54 -17.97 -7.95
N PHE A 374 12.92 -16.80 -7.67
CA PHE A 374 11.88 -16.25 -8.53
C PHE A 374 12.41 -15.89 -9.92
N ASP A 375 13.57 -15.24 -10.00
CA ASP A 375 14.18 -14.89 -11.29
C ASP A 375 14.54 -16.14 -12.12
N LYS A 376 15.02 -17.20 -11.46
CA LYS A 376 15.28 -18.47 -12.11
C LYS A 376 14.03 -19.15 -12.65
N ILE A 377 12.90 -19.01 -11.95
CA ILE A 377 11.58 -19.49 -12.42
C ILE A 377 11.14 -18.70 -13.64
N GLN A 378 11.26 -17.35 -13.61
CA GLN A 378 10.89 -16.51 -14.74
C GLN A 378 11.76 -16.75 -15.98
N ALA A 379 13.05 -17.04 -15.80
CA ALA A 379 13.95 -17.35 -16.91
C ALA A 379 13.64 -18.68 -17.61
N LYS A 380 12.86 -19.59 -17.00
CA LYS A 380 12.43 -20.88 -17.57
C LYS A 380 11.06 -20.80 -18.29
N LYS A 381 10.44 -19.63 -18.31
CA LYS A 381 9.14 -19.37 -18.90
C LYS A 381 9.25 -19.01 -20.38
#